data_22ff4676b20080059bfc85683a033a7b
#
_entry.id   22ff4676b20080059bfc85683a033a7b
#
_cell.length_a   1.000
_cell.length_b   1.000
_cell.length_c   1.000
_cell.angle_alpha   90.00
_cell.angle_beta   90.00
_cell.angle_gamma   90.00
#
_symmetry.space_group_name_H-M   'P 1'
#
loop_
_entity.id
_entity.type
_entity.pdbx_description
1 polymer ?
#
loop_
_entity_poly.entity_id
_entity_poly.type
_entity_poly.pdbx_seq_one_letter_code
_entity_poly.pdbx_strand_id
1 'polypeptide(L)'
;MSEPTTTPSIRIGTAPDSWGVWFPDDPKQVPWERFLDEVVASGYEWIELGPYGYLPTDPNQLADELGSRGLKLSAGTVFTGFHKGDDQWKRAWDQALDIAGLVSKLGAEHLVVIPDLWRSDATSEVLEARTLDDEQWAKLAAGHDRLGKALLEEFGIKQQFHSHADSHVGTTREVERFLAETDERYTNLCLDTGHFSYYGGDNLKLIDDHPSRIGYLHLKQVDTSLLFDVLKNDVPFAEAVTQDIMVEPPHGVPDLGPVIEAVAKIDSEIFAIVEQDMYGCSIDRPFPIAKRTREHIFGETAAARVS
;
A
#
# COMPACT_ATOMS: atom_id res chain seq x y z
N MET A 1 2.39 -35.18 -22.93
CA MET A 1 2.23 -34.94 -21.48
C MET A 1 2.10 -33.44 -21.35
N SER A 2 0.90 -32.94 -21.09
CA SER A 2 0.66 -31.52 -20.82
C SER A 2 1.22 -31.23 -19.43
N GLU A 3 2.12 -30.25 -19.35
CA GLU A 3 2.56 -29.70 -18.06
C GLU A 3 1.33 -29.24 -17.25
N PRO A 4 1.30 -29.48 -15.95
CA PRO A 4 0.26 -28.95 -15.12
C PRO A 4 0.34 -27.41 -15.18
N THR A 5 -0.64 -26.75 -15.73
CA THR A 5 -0.81 -25.32 -15.63
C THR A 5 -1.05 -25.01 -14.16
N THR A 6 0.00 -24.64 -13.44
CA THR A 6 -0.14 -24.07 -12.09
C THR A 6 -0.98 -22.81 -12.23
N THR A 7 -2.18 -22.83 -11.67
CA THR A 7 -2.99 -21.61 -11.55
C THR A 7 -2.21 -20.64 -10.69
N PRO A 8 -2.00 -19.38 -11.11
CA PRO A 8 -1.33 -18.38 -10.29
C PRO A 8 -2.00 -18.27 -8.92
N SER A 9 -1.24 -18.37 -7.85
CA SER A 9 -1.75 -18.24 -6.49
C SER A 9 -1.35 -16.88 -5.93
N ILE A 10 -2.07 -15.81 -6.36
CA ILE A 10 -1.91 -14.48 -5.78
C ILE A 10 -2.17 -14.56 -4.28
N ARG A 11 -1.29 -13.97 -3.47
CA ARG A 11 -1.43 -13.89 -2.03
C ARG A 11 -2.32 -12.71 -1.67
N ILE A 12 -3.51 -13.02 -1.13
CA ILE A 12 -4.55 -12.02 -0.88
C ILE A 12 -4.47 -11.54 0.56
N GLY A 13 -4.37 -10.22 0.73
CA GLY A 13 -4.33 -9.58 2.04
C GLY A 13 -5.16 -8.31 2.10
N THR A 14 -5.07 -7.63 3.24
CA THR A 14 -5.64 -6.30 3.48
C THR A 14 -4.74 -5.52 4.44
N ALA A 15 -5.07 -4.23 4.66
CA ALA A 15 -4.30 -3.35 5.51
C ALA A 15 -5.19 -2.57 6.49
N PRO A 16 -4.63 -2.04 7.60
CA PRO A 16 -5.39 -1.28 8.60
C PRO A 16 -6.08 -0.02 8.08
N ASP A 17 -5.60 0.59 7.00
CA ASP A 17 -6.24 1.74 6.35
C ASP A 17 -7.67 1.45 5.88
N SER A 18 -7.93 0.20 5.45
CA SER A 18 -9.27 -0.32 5.14
C SER A 18 -10.21 -0.40 6.36
N TRP A 19 -9.68 -0.26 7.56
CA TRP A 19 -10.43 -0.11 8.82
C TRP A 19 -10.40 1.33 9.35
N GLY A 20 -9.96 2.29 8.53
CA GLY A 20 -9.88 3.69 8.88
C GLY A 20 -8.71 4.01 9.83
N VAL A 21 -7.65 3.20 9.79
CA VAL A 21 -6.47 3.36 10.65
C VAL A 21 -5.35 4.03 9.88
N TRP A 22 -5.11 5.31 10.15
CA TRP A 22 -4.03 6.10 9.56
C TRP A 22 -2.92 6.46 10.56
N PHE A 23 -3.26 6.50 11.85
CA PHE A 23 -2.33 6.89 12.91
C PHE A 23 -2.24 5.81 13.99
N PRO A 24 -1.05 5.61 14.60
CA PRO A 24 -0.88 4.54 15.58
C PRO A 24 -1.71 4.73 16.86
N ASP A 25 -1.93 5.99 17.29
CA ASP A 25 -2.45 6.34 18.60
C ASP A 25 -3.81 7.07 18.58
N ASP A 26 -4.54 7.09 17.46
CA ASP A 26 -5.84 7.76 17.42
C ASP A 26 -6.92 6.88 18.09
N PRO A 27 -7.47 7.30 19.25
CA PRO A 27 -8.45 6.51 19.99
C PRO A 27 -9.82 6.39 19.30
N LYS A 28 -10.04 7.10 18.17
CA LYS A 28 -11.27 7.00 17.39
C LYS A 28 -11.24 5.89 16.36
N GLN A 29 -10.06 5.35 16.09
CA GLN A 29 -9.86 4.25 15.15
C GLN A 29 -10.27 2.91 15.78
N VAL A 30 -10.44 1.89 14.92
CA VAL A 30 -10.73 0.52 15.36
C VAL A 30 -9.56 0.01 16.22
N PRO A 31 -9.79 -0.57 17.41
CA PRO A 31 -8.73 -1.22 18.18
C PRO A 31 -8.11 -2.38 17.41
N TRP A 32 -6.80 -2.57 17.53
CA TRP A 32 -6.07 -3.56 16.73
C TRP A 32 -6.55 -5.01 16.93
N GLU A 33 -6.98 -5.38 18.13
CA GLU A 33 -7.53 -6.71 18.39
C GLU A 33 -8.79 -6.96 17.55
N ARG A 34 -9.70 -5.96 17.53
CA ARG A 34 -10.92 -6.00 16.72
C ARG A 34 -10.60 -6.05 15.23
N PHE A 35 -9.62 -5.26 14.77
CA PHE A 35 -9.15 -5.29 13.39
C PHE A 35 -8.71 -6.71 12.99
N LEU A 36 -7.84 -7.35 13.76
CA LEU A 36 -7.37 -8.71 13.47
C LEU A 36 -8.51 -9.73 13.43
N ASP A 37 -9.46 -9.66 14.36
CA ASP A 37 -10.62 -10.56 14.40
C ASP A 37 -11.54 -10.36 13.18
N GLU A 38 -11.78 -9.11 12.78
CA GLU A 38 -12.59 -8.77 11.61
C GLU A 38 -11.90 -9.12 10.29
N VAL A 39 -10.58 -9.04 10.20
CA VAL A 39 -9.78 -9.52 9.05
C VAL A 39 -10.02 -11.01 8.83
N VAL A 40 -9.92 -11.81 9.88
CA VAL A 40 -10.21 -13.26 9.82
C VAL A 40 -11.66 -13.51 9.39
N ALA A 41 -12.61 -12.81 10.02
CA ALA A 41 -14.04 -12.95 9.70
C ALA A 41 -14.40 -12.49 8.27
N SER A 42 -13.57 -11.63 7.66
CA SER A 42 -13.66 -11.24 6.25
C SER A 42 -13.02 -12.25 5.31
N GLY A 43 -12.26 -13.23 5.82
CA GLY A 43 -11.62 -14.31 5.05
C GLY A 43 -10.27 -13.95 4.44
N TYR A 44 -9.58 -12.92 4.92
CA TYR A 44 -8.19 -12.63 4.55
C TYR A 44 -7.22 -13.48 5.37
N GLU A 45 -6.07 -13.81 4.78
CA GLU A 45 -4.98 -14.55 5.43
C GLU A 45 -3.74 -13.69 5.67
N TRP A 46 -3.57 -12.64 4.88
CA TRP A 46 -2.42 -11.77 4.94
C TRP A 46 -2.83 -10.36 5.34
N ILE A 47 -1.97 -9.72 6.12
CA ILE A 47 -2.14 -8.30 6.48
C ILE A 47 -0.84 -7.53 6.26
N GLU A 48 -0.97 -6.23 6.04
CA GLU A 48 0.11 -5.28 6.26
C GLU A 48 0.16 -4.80 7.71
N LEU A 49 1.34 -4.35 8.14
CA LEU A 49 1.53 -3.82 9.49
C LEU A 49 0.72 -2.54 9.73
N GLY A 50 0.51 -1.73 8.67
CA GLY A 50 -0.06 -0.41 8.79
C GLY A 50 0.85 0.58 9.54
N PRO A 51 0.30 1.62 10.18
CA PRO A 51 1.07 2.60 10.94
C PRO A 51 1.86 1.93 12.07
N TYR A 52 3.18 2.12 12.10
CA TYR A 52 4.05 1.50 13.11
C TYR A 52 3.66 1.95 14.52
N GLY A 53 3.33 0.98 15.35
CA GLY A 53 2.82 1.19 16.72
C GLY A 53 1.30 0.96 16.88
N TYR A 54 0.55 0.82 15.78
CA TYR A 54 -0.86 0.40 15.86
C TYR A 54 -0.98 -1.08 16.28
N LEU A 55 -0.30 -1.97 15.59
CA LEU A 55 -0.14 -3.37 16.03
C LEU A 55 1.00 -3.46 17.06
N PRO A 56 1.04 -4.53 17.90
CA PRO A 56 2.16 -4.73 18.81
C PRO A 56 3.53 -4.66 18.12
N THR A 57 4.47 -3.93 18.70
CA THR A 57 5.84 -3.80 18.18
C THR A 57 6.82 -4.82 18.78
N ASP A 58 6.43 -5.56 19.81
CA ASP A 58 7.18 -6.74 20.24
C ASP A 58 6.96 -7.89 19.26
N PRO A 59 8.01 -8.44 18.64
CA PRO A 59 7.87 -9.46 17.60
C PRO A 59 7.27 -10.78 18.09
N ASN A 60 7.48 -11.15 19.36
CA ASN A 60 6.90 -12.38 19.90
C ASN A 60 5.39 -12.19 20.15
N GLN A 61 5.02 -11.07 20.75
CA GLN A 61 3.60 -10.73 20.94
C GLN A 61 2.87 -10.67 19.60
N LEU A 62 3.42 -9.98 18.60
CA LEU A 62 2.78 -9.89 17.29
C LEU A 62 2.69 -11.25 16.60
N ALA A 63 3.74 -12.08 16.69
CA ALA A 63 3.71 -13.45 16.17
C ALA A 63 2.62 -14.32 16.82
N ASP A 64 2.46 -14.22 18.14
CA ASP A 64 1.43 -14.96 18.89
C ASP A 64 0.02 -14.49 18.49
N GLU A 65 -0.20 -13.17 18.37
CA GLU A 65 -1.48 -12.60 17.99
C GLU A 65 -1.90 -12.98 16.56
N LEU A 66 -0.96 -12.92 15.62
CA LEU A 66 -1.21 -13.34 14.23
C LEU A 66 -1.38 -14.85 14.15
N GLY A 67 -0.48 -15.62 14.78
CA GLY A 67 -0.49 -17.07 14.74
C GLY A 67 -1.76 -17.68 15.36
N SER A 68 -2.27 -17.11 16.47
CA SER A 68 -3.52 -17.58 17.10
C SER A 68 -4.76 -17.42 16.20
N ARG A 69 -4.69 -16.51 15.22
CA ARG A 69 -5.74 -16.20 14.25
C ARG A 69 -5.49 -16.82 12.86
N GLY A 70 -4.37 -17.49 12.66
CA GLY A 70 -3.97 -18.01 11.34
C GLY A 70 -3.59 -16.91 10.33
N LEU A 71 -3.31 -15.70 10.81
CA LEU A 71 -2.88 -14.57 9.98
C LEU A 71 -1.37 -14.59 9.76
N LYS A 72 -0.94 -13.97 8.65
CA LYS A 72 0.45 -13.80 8.26
C LYS A 72 0.71 -12.34 7.89
N LEU A 73 1.92 -11.87 8.15
CA LEU A 73 2.36 -10.53 7.78
C LEU A 73 2.95 -10.54 6.36
N SER A 74 2.49 -9.64 5.50
CA SER A 74 2.98 -9.47 4.12
C SER A 74 4.07 -8.41 4.01
N ALA A 75 3.87 -7.26 4.66
CA ALA A 75 4.77 -6.11 4.59
C ALA A 75 4.67 -5.21 5.82
N GLY A 76 5.68 -4.37 6.02
CA GLY A 76 5.59 -3.15 6.80
C GLY A 76 5.34 -1.94 5.91
N THR A 77 5.02 -0.79 6.52
CA THR A 77 4.80 0.48 5.80
C THR A 77 5.56 1.61 6.46
N VAL A 78 6.21 2.47 5.65
CA VAL A 78 6.96 3.64 6.14
C VAL A 78 6.80 4.83 5.21
N PHE A 79 6.71 6.03 5.78
CA PHE A 79 6.78 7.31 5.05
C PHE A 79 8.20 7.85 5.05
N THR A 80 8.65 8.41 3.90
CA THR A 80 10.03 8.86 3.69
C THR A 80 10.10 10.26 3.08
N GLY A 81 10.85 11.16 3.72
CA GLY A 81 11.10 12.53 3.23
C GLY A 81 12.52 12.71 2.69
N PHE A 82 13.01 11.81 1.85
CA PHE A 82 14.41 11.82 1.40
C PHE A 82 14.80 13.09 0.61
N HIS A 83 13.85 13.76 -0.03
CA HIS A 83 14.08 15.03 -0.71
C HIS A 83 14.31 16.22 0.25
N LYS A 84 13.93 16.09 1.54
CA LYS A 84 13.96 17.20 2.52
C LYS A 84 15.32 17.46 3.17
N GLY A 85 16.28 16.55 3.01
CA GLY A 85 17.63 16.69 3.58
C GLY A 85 17.90 15.80 4.80
N ASP A 86 19.06 16.02 5.46
CA ASP A 86 19.68 15.04 6.35
C ASP A 86 18.88 14.67 7.61
N ASP A 87 18.22 15.62 8.25
CA ASP A 87 17.45 15.33 9.47
C ASP A 87 16.21 14.46 9.17
N GLN A 88 15.50 14.75 8.07
CA GLN A 88 14.37 13.96 7.64
C GLN A 88 14.80 12.58 7.10
N TRP A 89 15.95 12.55 6.39
CA TRP A 89 16.59 11.32 5.98
C TRP A 89 16.83 10.41 7.18
N LYS A 90 17.50 10.92 8.24
CA LYS A 90 17.82 10.12 9.41
C LYS A 90 16.59 9.55 10.10
N ARG A 91 15.54 10.36 10.26
CA ARG A 91 14.28 9.93 10.88
C ARG A 91 13.63 8.79 10.08
N ALA A 92 13.47 8.98 8.76
CA ALA A 92 12.89 7.98 7.88
C ALA A 92 13.72 6.69 7.85
N TRP A 93 15.04 6.82 7.85
CA TRP A 93 15.96 5.70 7.87
C TRP A 93 15.85 4.88 9.16
N ASP A 94 15.92 5.53 10.31
CA ASP A 94 15.84 4.85 11.61
C ASP A 94 14.49 4.12 11.73
N GLN A 95 13.39 4.76 11.35
CA GLN A 95 12.05 4.14 11.35
C GLN A 95 11.96 2.95 10.38
N ALA A 96 12.51 3.07 9.18
CA ALA A 96 12.51 1.97 8.21
C ALA A 96 13.29 0.76 8.73
N LEU A 97 14.42 0.95 9.41
CA LEU A 97 15.19 -0.13 10.01
C LEU A 97 14.46 -0.79 11.18
N ASP A 98 13.79 -0.01 12.04
CA ASP A 98 12.98 -0.55 13.14
C ASP A 98 11.86 -1.43 12.61
N ILE A 99 11.14 -0.97 11.58
CA ILE A 99 10.06 -1.74 10.93
C ILE A 99 10.65 -2.98 10.24
N ALA A 100 11.73 -2.84 9.49
CA ALA A 100 12.39 -3.97 8.83
C ALA A 100 12.83 -5.04 9.84
N GLY A 101 13.40 -4.61 10.98
CA GLY A 101 13.78 -5.50 12.07
C GLY A 101 12.60 -6.24 12.71
N LEU A 102 11.41 -5.64 12.75
CA LEU A 102 10.19 -6.29 13.21
C LEU A 102 9.67 -7.28 12.16
N VAL A 103 9.42 -6.81 10.92
CA VAL A 103 8.72 -7.61 9.90
C VAL A 103 9.54 -8.80 9.42
N SER A 104 10.89 -8.68 9.35
CA SER A 104 11.78 -9.79 8.99
C SER A 104 11.71 -10.94 10.00
N LYS A 105 11.54 -10.64 11.30
CA LYS A 105 11.39 -11.67 12.34
C LYS A 105 10.07 -12.45 12.22
N LEU A 106 9.06 -11.85 11.57
CA LEU A 106 7.78 -12.49 11.29
C LEU A 106 7.76 -13.16 9.90
N GLY A 107 8.88 -13.16 9.19
CA GLY A 107 9.00 -13.78 7.86
C GLY A 107 8.41 -12.97 6.71
N ALA A 108 8.08 -11.69 6.93
CA ALA A 108 7.69 -10.80 5.84
C ALA A 108 8.94 -10.32 5.07
N GLU A 109 8.82 -10.24 3.74
CA GLU A 109 9.92 -9.94 2.82
C GLU A 109 9.74 -8.60 2.10
N HIS A 110 8.74 -7.79 2.47
CA HIS A 110 8.42 -6.55 1.80
C HIS A 110 8.31 -5.38 2.79
N LEU A 111 8.70 -4.19 2.32
CA LEU A 111 8.44 -2.91 2.97
C LEU A 111 7.82 -1.97 1.93
N VAL A 112 6.58 -1.55 2.15
CA VAL A 112 5.91 -0.52 1.36
C VAL A 112 6.44 0.84 1.81
N VAL A 113 6.96 1.62 0.86
CA VAL A 113 7.63 2.88 1.14
C VAL A 113 6.93 4.01 0.39
N ILE A 114 6.29 4.89 1.15
CA ILE A 114 5.50 6.01 0.65
C ILE A 114 6.33 7.30 0.77
N PRO A 115 6.45 8.14 -0.27
CA PRO A 115 7.08 9.45 -0.13
C PRO A 115 6.22 10.35 0.78
N ASP A 116 6.87 11.22 1.56
CA ASP A 116 6.16 12.21 2.37
C ASP A 116 5.18 13.01 1.50
N LEU A 117 4.04 13.33 2.09
CA LEU A 117 3.01 14.13 1.44
C LEU A 117 3.40 15.61 1.47
N TRP A 118 3.11 16.33 0.38
CA TRP A 118 3.25 17.78 0.33
C TRP A 118 2.09 18.53 1.01
N ARG A 119 1.02 17.79 1.34
CA ARG A 119 -0.14 18.20 2.15
C ARG A 119 -0.26 17.30 3.38
N SER A 120 -0.66 17.88 4.51
CA SER A 120 -0.91 17.12 5.73
C SER A 120 -2.18 16.28 5.61
N ASP A 121 -2.09 14.99 5.87
CA ASP A 121 -3.22 14.07 6.01
C ASP A 121 -4.03 14.34 7.30
N ALA A 122 -3.40 14.91 8.32
CA ALA A 122 -4.06 15.24 9.59
C ALA A 122 -4.79 16.59 9.57
N THR A 123 -4.26 17.61 8.86
CA THR A 123 -4.77 19.01 8.91
C THR A 123 -5.17 19.58 7.56
N SER A 124 -4.89 18.87 6.45
CA SER A 124 -5.08 19.34 5.07
C SER A 124 -4.22 20.56 4.68
N GLU A 125 -3.31 21.00 5.54
CA GLU A 125 -2.44 22.14 5.29
C GLU A 125 -1.35 21.81 4.29
N VAL A 126 -1.00 22.77 3.43
CA VAL A 126 0.14 22.66 2.52
C VAL A 126 1.44 22.75 3.33
N LEU A 127 2.24 21.68 3.35
CA LEU A 127 3.49 21.59 4.10
C LEU A 127 4.69 22.07 3.28
N GLU A 128 4.65 21.86 1.97
CA GLU A 128 5.71 22.23 1.03
C GLU A 128 5.19 22.38 -0.41
N ALA A 129 6.04 22.79 -1.33
CA ALA A 129 5.66 22.91 -2.73
C ALA A 129 5.35 21.51 -3.31
N ARG A 130 4.26 21.37 -4.06
CA ARG A 130 3.89 20.12 -4.71
C ARG A 130 4.97 19.56 -5.64
N THR A 131 5.67 20.43 -6.34
CA THR A 131 6.68 20.05 -7.35
C THR A 131 8.07 20.15 -6.77
N LEU A 132 8.83 19.07 -6.84
CA LEU A 132 10.25 19.03 -6.49
C LEU A 132 11.09 19.62 -7.63
N ASP A 133 12.17 20.32 -7.28
CA ASP A 133 13.21 20.66 -8.22
C ASP A 133 14.11 19.45 -8.55
N ASP A 134 15.04 19.61 -9.49
CA ASP A 134 15.90 18.50 -9.96
C ASP A 134 16.86 18.00 -8.86
N GLU A 135 17.30 18.87 -7.93
CA GLU A 135 18.14 18.47 -6.81
C GLU A 135 17.36 17.63 -5.80
N GLN A 136 16.13 18.05 -5.49
CA GLN A 136 15.21 17.32 -4.63
C GLN A 136 14.82 15.95 -5.23
N TRP A 137 14.58 15.90 -6.56
CA TRP A 137 14.33 14.64 -7.26
C TRP A 137 15.51 13.69 -7.18
N ALA A 138 16.72 14.19 -7.42
CA ALA A 138 17.93 13.37 -7.31
C ALA A 138 18.12 12.80 -5.87
N LYS A 139 17.81 13.60 -4.85
CA LYS A 139 17.84 13.14 -3.45
C LYS A 139 16.77 12.09 -3.18
N LEU A 140 15.54 12.28 -3.70
CA LEU A 140 14.45 11.31 -3.59
C LEU A 140 14.86 9.95 -4.17
N ALA A 141 15.27 9.92 -5.43
CA ALA A 141 15.65 8.69 -6.14
C ALA A 141 16.83 7.99 -5.46
N ALA A 142 17.93 8.72 -5.21
CA ALA A 142 19.10 8.18 -4.53
C ALA A 142 18.79 7.67 -3.11
N GLY A 143 17.85 8.33 -2.43
CA GLY A 143 17.37 7.94 -1.12
C GLY A 143 16.69 6.59 -1.13
N HIS A 144 15.77 6.40 -2.07
CA HIS A 144 15.07 5.12 -2.22
C HIS A 144 16.01 3.99 -2.62
N ASP A 145 16.94 4.20 -3.56
CA ASP A 145 17.91 3.18 -3.94
C ASP A 145 18.82 2.77 -2.77
N ARG A 146 19.26 3.77 -1.99
CA ARG A 146 20.07 3.50 -0.79
C ARG A 146 19.29 2.72 0.26
N LEU A 147 18.01 3.07 0.50
CA LEU A 147 17.15 2.35 1.44
C LEU A 147 16.91 0.92 0.96
N GLY A 148 16.47 0.75 -0.30
CA GLY A 148 16.19 -0.56 -0.86
C GLY A 148 17.39 -1.49 -0.85
N LYS A 149 18.60 -0.95 -1.12
CA LYS A 149 19.83 -1.70 -1.00
C LYS A 149 20.08 -2.18 0.42
N ALA A 150 19.98 -1.30 1.42
CA ALA A 150 20.19 -1.69 2.81
C ALA A 150 19.14 -2.71 3.30
N LEU A 151 17.87 -2.50 2.97
CA LEU A 151 16.80 -3.44 3.31
C LEU A 151 17.07 -4.84 2.75
N LEU A 152 17.51 -4.91 1.48
CA LEU A 152 17.81 -6.18 0.82
C LEU A 152 19.05 -6.85 1.41
N GLU A 153 20.16 -6.11 1.61
CA GLU A 153 21.44 -6.66 2.05
C GLU A 153 21.43 -7.02 3.55
N GLU A 154 20.72 -6.27 4.39
CA GLU A 154 20.76 -6.46 5.85
C GLU A 154 19.61 -7.32 6.37
N PHE A 155 18.43 -7.27 5.74
CA PHE A 155 17.22 -7.92 6.23
C PHE A 155 16.60 -8.92 5.24
N GLY A 156 17.06 -8.95 3.97
CA GLY A 156 16.41 -9.73 2.91
C GLY A 156 15.06 -9.17 2.47
N ILE A 157 14.78 -7.90 2.79
CA ILE A 157 13.51 -7.22 2.52
C ILE A 157 13.59 -6.45 1.20
N LYS A 158 12.58 -6.60 0.35
CA LYS A 158 12.40 -5.86 -0.89
C LYS A 158 11.62 -4.56 -0.62
N GLN A 159 12.17 -3.44 -1.05
CA GLN A 159 11.45 -2.17 -1.04
C GLN A 159 10.40 -2.15 -2.15
N GLN A 160 9.19 -1.73 -1.79
CA GLN A 160 8.05 -1.54 -2.68
C GLN A 160 7.62 -0.08 -2.61
N PHE A 161 8.07 0.73 -3.56
CA PHE A 161 7.73 2.15 -3.62
C PHE A 161 6.25 2.32 -3.97
N HIS A 162 5.53 3.11 -3.18
CA HIS A 162 4.11 3.36 -3.35
C HIS A 162 3.88 4.82 -3.75
N SER A 163 3.41 5.05 -4.99
CA SER A 163 2.94 6.37 -5.41
C SER A 163 1.62 6.72 -4.71
N HIS A 164 1.45 7.94 -4.23
CA HIS A 164 0.32 8.30 -3.39
C HIS A 164 -0.30 9.65 -3.78
N ALA A 165 -1.62 9.81 -3.59
CA ALA A 165 -2.27 11.11 -3.70
C ALA A 165 -1.66 12.09 -2.69
N ASP A 166 -1.59 13.37 -3.06
CA ASP A 166 -0.92 14.44 -2.31
C ASP A 166 0.57 14.18 -1.97
N SER A 167 1.22 13.21 -2.64
CA SER A 167 2.67 13.05 -2.63
C SER A 167 3.33 13.68 -3.86
N HIS A 168 4.66 13.75 -3.85
CA HIS A 168 5.45 14.27 -5.00
C HIS A 168 5.51 13.31 -6.18
N VAL A 169 5.07 12.07 -6.01
CA VAL A 169 5.04 11.02 -7.04
C VAL A 169 3.64 10.44 -7.12
N GLY A 170 2.77 11.07 -7.88
CA GLY A 170 1.38 10.64 -8.03
C GLY A 170 0.94 10.51 -9.49
N THR A 171 1.34 11.43 -10.37
CA THR A 171 0.97 11.40 -11.79
C THR A 171 1.77 10.37 -12.58
N THR A 172 1.24 9.91 -13.72
CA THR A 172 1.96 9.00 -14.63
C THR A 172 3.37 9.50 -14.94
N ARG A 173 3.53 10.79 -15.25
CA ARG A 173 4.83 11.39 -15.56
C ARG A 173 5.82 11.30 -14.39
N GLU A 174 5.35 11.52 -13.19
CA GLU A 174 6.18 11.44 -11.97
C GLU A 174 6.57 10.00 -11.66
N VAL A 175 5.64 9.06 -11.78
CA VAL A 175 5.92 7.62 -11.63
C VAL A 175 6.92 7.14 -12.67
N GLU A 176 6.73 7.47 -13.94
CA GLU A 176 7.68 7.14 -15.02
C GLU A 176 9.09 7.73 -14.77
N ARG A 177 9.17 8.99 -14.34
CA ARG A 177 10.42 9.62 -13.96
C ARG A 177 11.09 8.88 -12.79
N PHE A 178 10.33 8.54 -11.76
CA PHE A 178 10.84 7.80 -10.61
C PHE A 178 11.39 6.43 -11.00
N LEU A 179 10.65 5.68 -11.83
CA LEU A 179 11.10 4.39 -12.34
C LEU A 179 12.36 4.49 -13.20
N ALA A 180 12.49 5.56 -14.00
CA ALA A 180 13.65 5.81 -14.84
C ALA A 180 14.91 6.24 -14.05
N GLU A 181 14.74 6.93 -12.92
CA GLU A 181 15.82 7.47 -12.10
C GLU A 181 16.23 6.55 -10.92
N THR A 182 15.53 5.40 -10.71
CA THR A 182 15.82 4.43 -9.64
C THR A 182 16.29 3.08 -10.19
N ASP A 183 17.12 2.38 -9.39
CA ASP A 183 17.69 1.08 -9.73
C ASP A 183 16.69 -0.05 -9.46
N GLU A 184 16.30 -0.81 -10.49
CA GLU A 184 15.36 -1.93 -10.40
C GLU A 184 15.78 -3.05 -9.47
N ARG A 185 17.06 -3.16 -9.13
CA ARG A 185 17.57 -4.15 -8.18
C ARG A 185 17.14 -3.85 -6.75
N TYR A 186 16.89 -2.59 -6.43
CA TYR A 186 16.67 -2.12 -5.06
C TYR A 186 15.30 -1.49 -4.85
N THR A 187 14.71 -0.92 -5.90
CA THR A 187 13.47 -0.17 -5.82
C THR A 187 12.44 -0.76 -6.78
N ASN A 188 11.47 -1.52 -6.26
CA ASN A 188 10.32 -2.00 -7.01
C ASN A 188 9.11 -1.10 -6.74
N LEU A 189 8.03 -1.31 -7.48
CA LEU A 189 6.78 -0.58 -7.35
C LEU A 189 5.73 -1.43 -6.61
N CYS A 190 5.18 -0.88 -5.54
CA CYS A 190 3.86 -1.22 -5.07
C CYS A 190 2.86 -0.44 -5.93
N LEU A 191 2.25 -1.10 -6.91
CA LEU A 191 1.22 -0.46 -7.71
C LEU A 191 -0.07 -0.36 -6.91
N ASP A 192 -0.40 0.82 -6.41
CA ASP A 192 -1.73 1.12 -5.88
C ASP A 192 -2.63 1.56 -7.03
N THR A 193 -3.64 0.75 -7.31
CA THR A 193 -4.51 0.95 -8.47
C THR A 193 -5.41 2.18 -8.31
N GLY A 194 -5.83 2.51 -7.10
CA GLY A 194 -6.66 3.67 -6.81
C GLY A 194 -5.86 4.97 -6.82
N HIS A 195 -4.73 5.04 -6.12
CA HIS A 195 -3.90 6.23 -6.11
C HIS A 195 -3.33 6.57 -7.48
N PHE A 196 -2.96 5.57 -8.27
CA PHE A 196 -2.51 5.82 -9.65
C PHE A 196 -3.66 6.31 -10.55
N SER A 197 -4.85 5.72 -10.41
CA SER A 197 -6.05 6.16 -11.13
C SER A 197 -6.55 7.54 -10.68
N TYR A 198 -6.27 7.95 -9.44
CA TYR A 198 -6.64 9.27 -8.90
C TYR A 198 -6.12 10.42 -9.76
N TYR A 199 -4.93 10.29 -10.32
CA TYR A 199 -4.36 11.27 -11.25
C TYR A 199 -4.46 10.85 -12.73
N GLY A 200 -5.39 9.94 -13.05
CA GLY A 200 -5.69 9.51 -14.42
C GLY A 200 -4.68 8.52 -15.00
N GLY A 201 -3.92 7.82 -14.16
CA GLY A 201 -3.00 6.77 -14.58
C GLY A 201 -3.72 5.56 -15.15
N ASP A 202 -3.15 4.96 -16.20
CA ASP A 202 -3.60 3.70 -16.79
C ASP A 202 -2.79 2.54 -16.18
N ASN A 203 -3.44 1.80 -15.26
CA ASN A 203 -2.81 0.70 -14.53
C ASN A 203 -2.33 -0.42 -15.46
N LEU A 204 -3.13 -0.80 -16.46
CA LEU A 204 -2.76 -1.88 -17.38
C LEU A 204 -1.58 -1.49 -18.27
N LYS A 205 -1.55 -0.24 -18.72
CA LYS A 205 -0.42 0.28 -19.48
C LYS A 205 0.86 0.31 -18.65
N LEU A 206 0.80 0.75 -17.38
CA LEU A 206 1.97 0.77 -16.50
C LEU A 206 2.52 -0.64 -16.25
N ILE A 207 1.64 -1.64 -16.07
CA ILE A 207 2.02 -3.04 -15.92
C ILE A 207 2.71 -3.58 -17.20
N ASP A 208 2.18 -3.24 -18.36
CA ASP A 208 2.72 -3.69 -19.65
C ASP A 208 4.08 -3.05 -19.96
N ASP A 209 4.22 -1.75 -19.66
CA ASP A 209 5.46 -1.00 -19.90
C ASP A 209 6.59 -1.38 -18.90
N HIS A 210 6.25 -1.73 -17.65
CA HIS A 210 7.22 -1.95 -16.56
C HIS A 210 7.01 -3.26 -15.79
N PRO A 211 6.85 -4.42 -16.45
CA PRO A 211 6.50 -5.67 -15.77
C PRO A 211 7.53 -6.11 -14.72
N SER A 212 8.82 -5.84 -14.93
CA SER A 212 9.89 -6.17 -13.97
C SER A 212 9.90 -5.32 -12.71
N ARG A 213 9.20 -4.17 -12.75
CA ARG A 213 9.17 -3.22 -11.64
C ARG A 213 7.97 -3.45 -10.70
N ILE A 214 6.95 -4.21 -11.12
CA ILE A 214 5.77 -4.49 -10.30
C ILE A 214 6.10 -5.60 -9.32
N GLY A 215 6.33 -5.24 -8.06
CA GLY A 215 6.71 -6.20 -7.01
C GLY A 215 5.64 -6.42 -5.93
N TYR A 216 4.59 -5.58 -5.93
CA TYR A 216 3.52 -5.61 -4.94
C TYR A 216 2.29 -4.88 -5.48
N LEU A 217 1.09 -5.19 -4.99
CA LEU A 217 -0.14 -4.61 -5.52
C LEU A 217 -1.08 -4.20 -4.39
N HIS A 218 -1.54 -2.95 -4.41
CA HIS A 218 -2.69 -2.48 -3.66
C HIS A 218 -3.91 -2.39 -4.58
N LEU A 219 -4.96 -3.11 -4.21
CA LEU A 219 -6.23 -3.14 -4.95
C LEU A 219 -7.20 -2.14 -4.35
N LYS A 220 -7.31 -0.99 -4.98
CA LYS A 220 -8.11 0.15 -4.53
C LYS A 220 -8.88 0.74 -5.71
N GLN A 221 -10.08 1.26 -5.48
CA GLN A 221 -10.88 1.94 -6.50
C GLN A 221 -11.24 3.36 -6.09
N VAL A 222 -11.30 4.26 -7.07
CA VAL A 222 -11.67 5.66 -6.90
C VAL A 222 -12.99 5.96 -7.58
N ASP A 223 -13.87 6.76 -6.94
CA ASP A 223 -15.13 7.23 -7.52
C ASP A 223 -14.87 8.31 -8.57
N THR A 224 -15.17 8.01 -9.84
CA THR A 224 -14.94 8.94 -10.96
C THR A 224 -15.84 10.16 -10.94
N SER A 225 -17.02 10.07 -10.32
CA SER A 225 -17.96 11.17 -10.25
C SER A 225 -17.52 12.22 -9.24
N LEU A 226 -16.97 11.79 -8.11
CA LEU A 226 -16.38 12.67 -7.10
C LEU A 226 -15.01 13.20 -7.54
N LEU A 227 -14.20 12.37 -8.19
CA LEU A 227 -12.83 12.67 -8.57
C LEU A 227 -12.71 13.95 -9.40
N PHE A 228 -13.64 14.16 -10.34
CA PHE A 228 -13.63 15.36 -11.18
C PHE A 228 -13.77 16.64 -10.35
N ASP A 229 -14.69 16.66 -9.39
CA ASP A 229 -14.91 17.84 -8.53
C ASP A 229 -13.78 18.01 -7.52
N VAL A 230 -13.24 16.92 -6.97
CA VAL A 230 -12.08 16.92 -6.06
C VAL A 230 -10.87 17.54 -6.74
N LEU A 231 -10.49 17.07 -7.92
CA LEU A 231 -9.33 17.58 -8.66
C LEU A 231 -9.55 19.02 -9.14
N LYS A 232 -10.75 19.34 -9.64
CA LYS A 232 -11.09 20.68 -10.12
C LYS A 232 -11.01 21.74 -9.02
N ASN A 233 -11.40 21.38 -7.80
CA ASN A 233 -11.44 22.30 -6.67
C ASN A 233 -10.19 22.18 -5.78
N ASP A 234 -9.21 21.37 -6.16
CA ASP A 234 -7.99 21.12 -5.40
C ASP A 234 -8.26 20.70 -3.95
N VAL A 235 -9.26 19.81 -3.78
CA VAL A 235 -9.64 19.28 -2.45
C VAL A 235 -8.51 18.39 -1.93
N PRO A 236 -8.02 18.58 -0.70
CA PRO A 236 -7.02 17.71 -0.09
C PRO A 236 -7.46 16.24 -0.07
N PHE A 237 -6.53 15.31 -0.31
CA PHE A 237 -6.86 13.89 -0.35
C PHE A 237 -7.53 13.40 0.96
N ALA A 238 -7.00 13.81 2.11
CA ALA A 238 -7.59 13.46 3.41
C ALA A 238 -9.04 13.94 3.57
N GLU A 239 -9.37 15.12 3.03
CA GLU A 239 -10.75 15.62 2.99
C GLU A 239 -11.60 14.84 1.98
N ALA A 240 -11.06 14.52 0.80
CA ALA A 240 -11.74 13.73 -0.21
C ALA A 240 -12.08 12.31 0.29
N VAL A 241 -11.23 11.71 1.12
CA VAL A 241 -11.49 10.42 1.79
C VAL A 241 -12.73 10.49 2.68
N THR A 242 -12.94 11.59 3.40
CA THR A 242 -14.17 11.76 4.21
C THR A 242 -15.44 11.90 3.38
N GLN A 243 -15.31 12.15 2.07
CA GLN A 243 -16.39 12.22 1.09
C GLN A 243 -16.54 10.91 0.29
N ASP A 244 -15.88 9.84 0.72
CA ASP A 244 -15.90 8.52 0.08
C ASP A 244 -15.29 8.52 -1.34
N ILE A 245 -14.20 9.25 -1.56
CA ILE A 245 -13.48 9.23 -2.84
C ILE A 245 -12.92 7.85 -3.16
N MET A 246 -12.48 7.09 -2.15
CA MET A 246 -12.14 5.68 -2.29
C MET A 246 -13.38 4.83 -2.01
N VAL A 247 -13.74 3.97 -2.96
CA VAL A 247 -15.02 3.25 -2.93
C VAL A 247 -14.87 1.75 -2.91
N GLU A 248 -15.89 1.11 -2.37
CA GLU A 248 -16.03 -0.35 -2.40
C GLU A 248 -16.14 -0.85 -3.84
N PRO A 249 -15.31 -1.81 -4.30
CA PRO A 249 -15.48 -2.46 -5.58
C PRO A 249 -16.86 -3.18 -5.70
N PRO A 250 -17.53 -3.11 -6.85
CA PRO A 250 -17.05 -2.60 -8.16
C PRO A 250 -17.51 -1.17 -8.48
N HIS A 251 -17.62 -0.29 -7.51
CA HIS A 251 -18.29 1.01 -7.69
C HIS A 251 -17.37 2.12 -8.22
N GLY A 252 -16.07 1.84 -8.46
CA GLY A 252 -15.08 2.80 -8.94
C GLY A 252 -14.21 2.27 -10.07
N VAL A 253 -13.10 2.96 -10.29
CA VAL A 253 -12.06 2.60 -11.27
C VAL A 253 -10.73 2.37 -10.56
N PRO A 254 -9.83 1.54 -11.13
CA PRO A 254 -10.00 0.74 -12.35
C PRO A 254 -10.87 -0.50 -12.12
N ASP A 255 -11.26 -1.21 -13.19
CA ASP A 255 -11.73 -2.59 -13.06
C ASP A 255 -10.55 -3.46 -12.58
N LEU A 256 -10.70 -4.08 -11.40
CA LEU A 256 -9.64 -4.83 -10.74
C LEU A 256 -9.37 -6.19 -11.38
N GLY A 257 -10.36 -6.81 -12.03
CA GLY A 257 -10.20 -8.12 -12.67
C GLY A 257 -9.08 -8.16 -13.69
N PRO A 258 -9.08 -7.29 -14.73
CA PRO A 258 -7.98 -7.22 -15.71
C PRO A 258 -6.62 -6.89 -15.10
N VAL A 259 -6.57 -6.06 -14.05
CA VAL A 259 -5.30 -5.73 -13.35
C VAL A 259 -4.72 -6.97 -12.67
N ILE A 260 -5.54 -7.70 -11.91
CA ILE A 260 -5.16 -8.94 -11.24
C ILE A 260 -4.67 -9.98 -12.27
N GLU A 261 -5.38 -10.14 -13.40
CA GLU A 261 -4.99 -11.05 -14.46
C GLU A 261 -3.66 -10.66 -15.12
N ALA A 262 -3.41 -9.36 -15.30
CA ALA A 262 -2.16 -8.86 -15.89
C ALA A 262 -0.97 -9.13 -14.95
N VAL A 263 -1.11 -8.81 -13.66
CA VAL A 263 -0.05 -9.01 -12.67
C VAL A 263 0.22 -10.48 -12.39
N ALA A 264 -0.82 -11.34 -12.38
CA ALA A 264 -0.67 -12.79 -12.20
C ALA A 264 0.16 -13.47 -13.31
N LYS A 265 0.28 -12.84 -14.48
CA LYS A 265 1.15 -13.34 -15.58
C LYS A 265 2.62 -12.99 -15.36
N ILE A 266 2.91 -11.95 -14.58
CA ILE A 266 4.26 -11.49 -14.26
C ILE A 266 4.83 -12.34 -13.11
N ASP A 267 4.10 -12.39 -12.00
CA ASP A 267 4.47 -13.15 -10.81
C ASP A 267 3.21 -13.83 -10.24
N SER A 268 3.26 -15.16 -10.18
CA SER A 268 2.16 -15.95 -9.64
C SER A 268 2.05 -15.92 -8.12
N GLU A 269 3.05 -15.39 -7.42
CA GLU A 269 3.08 -15.32 -5.95
C GLU A 269 3.01 -13.89 -5.40
N ILE A 270 2.71 -12.90 -6.23
CA ILE A 270 2.63 -11.49 -5.82
C ILE A 270 1.56 -11.29 -4.74
N PHE A 271 1.83 -10.38 -3.84
CA PHE A 271 0.82 -9.91 -2.89
C PHE A 271 -0.15 -8.95 -3.56
N ALA A 272 -1.45 -9.16 -3.33
CA ALA A 272 -2.53 -8.27 -3.70
C ALA A 272 -3.30 -7.89 -2.43
N ILE A 273 -3.04 -6.71 -1.94
CA ILE A 273 -3.60 -6.18 -0.71
C ILE A 273 -4.81 -5.32 -1.06
N VAL A 274 -5.96 -5.72 -0.54
CA VAL A 274 -7.20 -4.96 -0.72
C VAL A 274 -7.20 -3.79 0.24
N GLU A 275 -7.36 -2.59 -0.30
CA GLU A 275 -7.38 -1.36 0.46
C GLU A 275 -8.55 -0.45 0.07
N GLN A 276 -9.06 0.26 1.06
CA GLN A 276 -9.97 1.38 0.88
C GLN A 276 -9.73 2.39 2.01
N ASP A 277 -9.22 3.56 1.66
CA ASP A 277 -9.04 4.62 2.65
C ASP A 277 -10.37 5.03 3.25
N MET A 278 -10.52 4.84 4.56
CA MET A 278 -11.76 5.12 5.29
C MET A 278 -11.53 5.93 6.58
N TYR A 279 -10.38 6.62 6.71
CA TYR A 279 -10.09 7.40 7.92
C TYR A 279 -11.20 8.40 8.28
N GLY A 280 -11.50 8.49 9.57
CA GLY A 280 -12.58 9.32 10.11
C GLY A 280 -13.97 8.68 10.04
N CYS A 281 -14.11 7.44 9.54
CA CYS A 281 -15.38 6.72 9.54
C CYS A 281 -15.75 6.14 10.92
N SER A 282 -17.02 5.72 11.05
CA SER A 282 -17.45 4.93 12.22
C SER A 282 -16.72 3.58 12.25
N ILE A 283 -16.31 3.14 13.45
CA ILE A 283 -15.62 1.87 13.67
C ILE A 283 -16.42 0.61 13.28
N ASP A 284 -17.73 0.75 13.03
CA ASP A 284 -18.59 -0.35 12.60
C ASP A 284 -18.76 -0.42 11.07
N ARG A 285 -18.24 0.59 10.34
CA ARG A 285 -18.39 0.69 8.88
C ARG A 285 -17.47 -0.25 8.09
N PRO A 286 -16.19 -0.42 8.46
CA PRO A 286 -15.21 -1.13 7.63
C PRO A 286 -15.51 -2.62 7.42
N PHE A 287 -15.82 -3.35 8.47
CA PHE A 287 -15.92 -4.81 8.42
C PHE A 287 -16.91 -5.33 7.35
N PRO A 288 -18.17 -4.84 7.26
CA PRO A 288 -19.09 -5.31 6.21
C PRO A 288 -18.59 -5.01 4.79
N ILE A 289 -17.88 -3.89 4.60
CA ILE A 289 -17.30 -3.49 3.32
C ILE A 289 -16.15 -4.44 2.95
N ALA A 290 -15.18 -4.61 3.85
CA ALA A 290 -14.02 -5.47 3.61
C ALA A 290 -14.41 -6.90 3.23
N LYS A 291 -15.44 -7.45 3.91
CA LYS A 291 -15.97 -8.78 3.59
C LYS A 291 -16.58 -8.84 2.18
N ARG A 292 -17.47 -7.90 1.84
CA ARG A 292 -18.10 -7.87 0.49
C ARG A 292 -17.08 -7.63 -0.60
N THR A 293 -16.10 -6.74 -0.38
CA THR A 293 -15.01 -6.46 -1.32
C THR A 293 -14.21 -7.72 -1.61
N ARG A 294 -13.81 -8.46 -0.57
CA ARG A 294 -13.10 -9.72 -0.76
C ARG A 294 -13.93 -10.75 -1.53
N GLU A 295 -15.21 -10.91 -1.15
CA GLU A 295 -16.13 -11.82 -1.83
C GLU A 295 -16.32 -11.44 -3.30
N HIS A 296 -16.43 -10.14 -3.60
CA HIS A 296 -16.56 -9.62 -4.96
C HIS A 296 -15.32 -9.90 -5.82
N ILE A 297 -14.13 -9.56 -5.32
CA ILE A 297 -12.89 -9.64 -6.10
C ILE A 297 -12.44 -11.10 -6.29
N PHE A 298 -12.54 -11.92 -5.26
CA PHE A 298 -11.95 -13.27 -5.26
C PHE A 298 -12.98 -14.41 -5.21
N GLY A 299 -14.26 -14.10 -5.01
CA GLY A 299 -15.36 -15.06 -4.90
C GLY A 299 -15.30 -15.91 -3.61
N GLU A 300 -16.40 -16.64 -3.34
CA GLU A 300 -16.48 -17.56 -2.18
C GLU A 300 -15.50 -18.74 -2.28
N THR A 301 -15.06 -19.08 -3.49
CA THR A 301 -14.19 -20.25 -3.79
C THR A 301 -12.71 -20.02 -3.52
N ALA A 302 -12.26 -18.80 -3.26
CA ALA A 302 -10.86 -18.55 -2.91
C ALA A 302 -10.49 -19.17 -1.55
N ALA A 303 -11.42 -19.24 -0.61
CA ALA A 303 -11.24 -19.93 0.68
C ALA A 303 -11.05 -21.45 0.56
N ALA A 304 -11.48 -22.08 -0.55
CA ALA A 304 -11.39 -23.51 -0.80
C ALA A 304 -10.12 -23.94 -1.55
N ARG A 305 -9.26 -23.01 -1.98
CA ARG A 305 -8.05 -23.30 -2.76
C ARG A 305 -6.74 -23.12 -1.98
N VAL A 306 -6.85 -22.80 -0.70
CA VAL A 306 -5.71 -22.58 0.22
C VAL A 306 -5.68 -23.68 1.29
N SER A 307 -5.94 -24.92 0.91
CA SER A 307 -5.73 -26.09 1.78
C SER A 307 -4.62 -26.97 1.24
#